data_39c2d81a7e17635edb16df53ef7768d5
#
_entry.id   39c2d81a7e17635edb16df53ef7768d5
#
_cell.length_a   1.000
_cell.length_b   1.000
_cell.length_c   1.000
_cell.angle_alpha   90.00
_cell.angle_beta   90.00
_cell.angle_gamma   90.00
#
_symmetry.space_group_name_H-M   'P 1'
#
loop_
_entity.id
_entity.type
_entity.pdbx_description
1 polymer ?
#
loop_
_entity_poly.entity_id
_entity_poly.type
_entity_poly.pdbx_seq_one_letter_code
_entity_poly.pdbx_strand_id
1 'polypeptide(L)' 'MTRRPDDEWSVIGHHREMSSDAEISSLSSTLAELHQRVTALAEGALASGDEDMAQELIAVERSLGGALRRLRRFSKGSGR' A
#
# COMPACT_ATOMS: atom_id res chain seq x y z
N MET A 1 -26.89 23.72 7.41
CA MET A 1 -26.14 22.91 8.12
C MET A 1 -25.20 22.10 7.35
N THR A 2 -24.10 22.09 7.77
CA THR A 2 -23.00 21.50 7.07
C THR A 2 -22.91 20.04 7.34
N ARG A 3 -22.67 19.28 6.32
CA ARG A 3 -22.42 17.91 6.49
C ARG A 3 -21.01 17.71 6.94
N ARG A 4 -20.79 16.93 7.92
CA ARG A 4 -19.48 16.70 8.43
C ARG A 4 -18.79 15.58 7.70
N PRO A 5 -17.47 15.68 7.58
CA PRO A 5 -16.73 14.59 6.93
C PRO A 5 -16.96 13.25 7.63
N ASP A 6 -17.26 13.29 8.91
CA ASP A 6 -17.52 12.07 9.65
C ASP A 6 -18.63 11.26 9.05
N ASP A 7 -19.65 11.94 8.54
CA ASP A 7 -20.78 11.24 7.95
C ASP A 7 -20.35 10.43 6.76
N GLU A 8 -19.48 10.99 5.96
CA GLU A 8 -19.01 10.27 4.79
C GLU A 8 -18.18 9.07 5.19
N TRP A 9 -17.37 9.25 6.20
CA TRP A 9 -16.55 8.15 6.68
C TRP A 9 -17.40 7.02 7.22
N SER A 10 -18.49 7.38 7.88
CA SER A 10 -19.37 6.36 8.42
C SER A 10 -19.97 5.50 7.33
N VAL A 11 -20.39 6.15 6.25
CA VAL A 11 -20.97 5.41 5.14
C VAL A 11 -19.95 4.46 4.55
N ILE A 12 -18.75 4.97 4.35
CA ILE A 12 -17.69 4.13 3.81
C ILE A 12 -17.38 2.98 4.76
N GLY A 13 -17.43 3.26 6.04
CA GLY A 13 -17.17 2.22 7.03
C GLY A 13 -18.14 1.08 6.93
N HIS A 14 -19.41 1.40 6.71
CA HIS A 14 -20.42 0.36 6.57
C HIS A 14 -20.10 -0.56 5.40
N HIS A 15 -19.81 0.05 4.27
CA HIS A 15 -19.46 -0.74 3.10
C HIS A 15 -18.22 -1.58 3.36
N ARG A 16 -17.27 -0.99 4.07
CA ARG A 16 -16.02 -1.67 4.31
C ARG A 16 -16.22 -2.91 5.14
N GLU A 17 -17.16 -2.87 6.07
CA GLU A 17 -17.41 -4.02 6.91
C GLU A 17 -17.78 -5.24 6.11
N MET A 18 -18.52 -5.02 5.05
CA MET A 18 -19.03 -6.14 4.27
C MET A 18 -18.02 -6.64 3.27
N SER A 19 -16.95 -5.88 3.03
CA SER A 19 -16.01 -6.24 1.99
C SER A 19 -14.58 -6.09 2.46
N SER A 20 -14.30 -6.37 3.73
CA SER A 20 -12.95 -6.16 4.19
C SER A 20 -11.94 -7.05 3.49
N ASP A 21 -12.32 -8.27 3.13
CA ASP A 21 -11.39 -9.11 2.39
C ASP A 21 -11.08 -8.51 1.03
N ALA A 22 -12.11 -8.01 0.36
CA ALA A 22 -11.92 -7.38 -0.93
C ALA A 22 -11.10 -6.11 -0.79
N GLU A 23 -11.34 -5.38 0.29
CA GLU A 23 -10.59 -4.16 0.57
C GLU A 23 -9.11 -4.49 0.76
N ILE A 24 -8.82 -5.49 1.57
CA ILE A 24 -7.44 -5.87 1.82
C ILE A 24 -6.77 -6.32 0.53
N SER A 25 -7.50 -7.09 -0.25
CA SER A 25 -6.97 -7.56 -1.52
C SER A 25 -6.64 -6.39 -2.45
N SER A 26 -7.55 -5.42 -2.49
CA SER A 26 -7.35 -4.24 -3.31
C SER A 26 -6.15 -3.44 -2.85
N LEU A 27 -6.01 -3.28 -1.53
CA LEU A 27 -4.88 -2.56 -0.98
C LEU A 27 -3.58 -3.28 -1.27
N SER A 28 -3.60 -4.60 -1.18
CA SER A 28 -2.41 -5.38 -1.49
C SER A 28 -1.97 -5.18 -2.93
N SER A 29 -2.93 -5.17 -3.84
CA SER A 29 -2.61 -4.95 -5.25
C SER A 29 -2.02 -3.57 -5.48
N THR A 30 -2.63 -2.55 -4.87
CA THR A 30 -2.15 -1.20 -5.02
C THR A 30 -0.75 -1.07 -4.43
N LEU A 31 -0.54 -1.67 -3.28
CA LEU A 31 0.75 -1.59 -2.63
C LEU A 31 1.81 -2.31 -3.44
N ALA A 32 1.46 -3.44 -4.04
CA ALA A 32 2.40 -4.17 -4.88
C ALA A 32 2.81 -3.33 -6.08
N GLU A 33 1.85 -2.62 -6.64
CA GLU A 33 2.14 -1.76 -7.77
C GLU A 33 3.06 -0.62 -7.37
N LEU A 34 2.78 0.00 -6.23
CA LEU A 34 3.63 1.08 -5.73
C LEU A 34 5.03 0.56 -5.43
N HIS A 35 5.11 -0.62 -4.86
CA HIS A 35 6.39 -1.23 -4.58
C HIS A 35 7.22 -1.37 -5.84
N GLN A 36 6.61 -1.86 -6.92
CA GLN A 36 7.31 -2.03 -8.18
C GLN A 36 7.78 -0.70 -8.74
N ARG A 37 6.93 0.32 -8.62
CA ARG A 37 7.29 1.63 -9.15
C ARG A 37 8.45 2.24 -8.37
N VAL A 38 8.47 2.05 -7.07
CA VAL A 38 9.56 2.55 -6.27
C VAL A 38 10.86 1.80 -6.61
N THR A 39 10.76 0.50 -6.80
CA THR A 39 11.92 -0.29 -7.18
C THR A 39 12.51 0.21 -8.50
N ALA A 40 11.65 0.50 -9.46
CA ALA A 40 12.12 0.99 -10.75
C ALA A 40 12.80 2.35 -10.59
N LEU A 41 12.26 3.22 -9.75
CA LEU A 41 12.87 4.50 -9.50
C LEU A 41 14.24 4.36 -8.84
N ALA A 42 14.34 3.41 -7.90
CA ALA A 42 15.62 3.19 -7.24
C ALA A 42 16.67 2.71 -8.24
N GLU A 43 16.27 1.82 -9.14
CA GLU A 43 17.19 1.35 -10.15
C GLU A 43 17.62 2.47 -11.08
N GLY A 44 16.69 3.34 -11.42
CA GLY A 44 17.02 4.50 -12.25
C GLY A 44 17.98 5.44 -11.55
N ALA A 45 17.78 5.64 -10.26
CA ALA A 45 18.69 6.50 -9.49
C ALA A 45 20.09 5.91 -9.45
N LEU A 46 20.17 4.58 -9.25
CA LEU A 46 21.47 3.93 -9.26
C LEU A 46 22.17 4.07 -10.61
N ALA A 47 21.40 3.89 -11.67
CA ALA A 47 21.95 3.97 -13.01
C ALA A 47 22.46 5.36 -13.32
N SER A 48 21.82 6.39 -12.77
CA SER A 48 22.25 7.77 -13.02
C SER A 48 23.27 8.26 -12.02
N GLY A 49 23.64 7.44 -11.06
CA GLY A 49 24.66 7.81 -10.09
C GLY A 49 24.17 8.61 -8.92
N ASP A 50 22.87 8.71 -8.73
CA ASP A 50 22.32 9.46 -7.62
C ASP A 50 22.16 8.50 -6.44
N GLU A 51 23.24 8.31 -5.73
CA GLU A 51 23.26 7.30 -4.67
C GLU A 51 22.40 7.70 -3.48
N ASP A 52 22.35 8.99 -3.18
CA ASP A 52 21.53 9.41 -2.05
C ASP A 52 20.06 9.10 -2.30
N MET A 53 19.60 9.45 -3.49
CA MET A 53 18.22 9.16 -3.82
C MET A 53 17.97 7.67 -3.88
N ALA A 54 18.91 6.92 -4.43
CA ALA A 54 18.76 5.47 -4.53
C ALA A 54 18.61 4.87 -3.14
N GLN A 55 19.39 5.31 -2.19
CA GLN A 55 19.32 4.75 -0.84
C GLN A 55 17.99 5.06 -0.18
N GLU A 56 17.50 6.28 -0.38
CA GLU A 56 16.19 6.63 0.17
C GLU A 56 15.09 5.79 -0.43
N LEU A 57 15.15 5.60 -1.74
CA LEU A 57 14.14 4.80 -2.41
C LEU A 57 14.21 3.35 -2.01
N ILE A 58 15.40 2.84 -1.79
CA ILE A 58 15.53 1.46 -1.33
C ILE A 58 14.91 1.30 0.06
N ALA A 59 15.08 2.29 0.92
CA ALA A 59 14.47 2.22 2.24
C ALA A 59 12.95 2.22 2.12
N VAL A 60 12.41 3.05 1.22
CA VAL A 60 10.97 3.07 0.99
C VAL A 60 10.51 1.73 0.44
N GLU A 61 11.26 1.18 -0.49
CA GLU A 61 10.91 -0.10 -1.09
C GLU A 61 10.83 -1.20 -0.03
N ARG A 62 11.76 -1.20 0.90
CA ARG A 62 11.73 -2.20 1.96
C ARG A 62 10.53 -2.03 2.85
N SER A 63 10.18 -0.79 3.16
CA SER A 63 9.00 -0.53 3.98
C SER A 63 7.75 -1.00 3.29
N LEU A 64 7.63 -0.71 2.00
CA LEU A 64 6.47 -1.14 1.24
C LEU A 64 6.39 -2.66 1.15
N GLY A 65 7.53 -3.29 0.93
CA GLY A 65 7.57 -4.73 0.86
C GLY A 65 7.14 -5.39 2.16
N GLY A 66 7.57 -4.81 3.27
CA GLY A 66 7.16 -5.32 4.57
C GLY A 66 5.67 -5.16 4.80
N ALA A 67 5.15 -3.98 4.43
CA ALA A 67 3.73 -3.74 4.59
C ALA A 67 2.92 -4.69 3.71
N LEU A 68 3.40 -4.91 2.49
CA LEU A 68 2.71 -5.80 1.57
C LEU A 68 2.66 -7.22 2.12
N ARG A 69 3.74 -7.69 2.69
CA ARG A 69 3.77 -9.02 3.27
C ARG A 69 2.77 -9.14 4.41
N ARG A 70 2.65 -8.10 5.21
CA ARG A 70 1.68 -8.11 6.30
C ARG A 70 0.25 -8.18 5.78
N LEU A 71 -0.03 -7.42 4.75
CA LEU A 71 -1.37 -7.46 4.17
C LEU A 71 -1.68 -8.82 3.59
N ARG A 72 -0.71 -9.42 2.94
CA ARG A 72 -0.92 -10.74 2.36
C ARG A 72 -1.13 -11.80 3.42
N ARG A 73 -0.48 -11.61 4.54
CA ARG A 73 -0.65 -12.55 5.64
C ARG A 73 -2.08 -12.50 6.16
N PHE A 74 -2.62 -11.30 6.25
CA PHE A 74 -4.02 -11.14 6.64
C PHE A 74 -4.94 -11.85 5.68
N SER A 75 -4.70 -11.63 4.43
CA SER A 75 -5.53 -12.21 3.39
C SER A 75 -5.54 -13.73 3.50
N LYS A 76 -4.39 -14.30 3.66
CA LYS A 76 -4.30 -15.74 3.78
C LYS A 76 -4.97 -16.24 5.04
N GLY A 77 -4.78 -15.52 6.13
CA GLY A 77 -5.42 -15.88 7.37
C GLY A 77 -6.91 -15.89 7.24
N SER A 78 -7.45 -14.91 6.56
CA SER A 78 -8.88 -14.84 6.37
C SER A 78 -9.38 -15.98 5.52
N GLY A 79 -8.59 -16.39 4.60
CA GLY A 79 -8.98 -17.42 3.68
C GLY A 79 -9.14 -18.77 4.31
N ARG A 80 -8.64 -18.92 5.52
CA ARG A 80 -8.77 -20.19 6.19
C ARG A 80 -10.10 -20.26 6.87
#